data_75e20b5eb9fcc12333f1a18a7891b646
#
_entry.id   75e20b5eb9fcc12333f1a18a7891b646
#
_cell.length_a   1.000
_cell.length_b   1.000
_cell.length_c   1.000
_cell.angle_alpha   90.00
_cell.angle_beta   90.00
_cell.angle_gamma   90.00
#
_symmetry.space_group_name_H-M   'P 1'
#
loop_
_entity.id
_entity.type
_entity.pdbx_description
1 polymer ?
#
loop_
_entity_poly.entity_id
_entity_poly.type
_entity_poly.pdbx_seq_one_letter_code
_entity_poly.pdbx_strand_id
1 'polypeptide(L)'
;MKKALLNVDYTNDFVASDGALTCGKPGQYIEKEIVRITEEFISNGDFIVFAIDLHKEGDELHPETKLFPPHNLEDTSGRLLYGDLQRVFNEQQTNSNVYWMDKTRYSAFAGTDLEIKLRERGITEVHIVGVCTDICVLHTAVDAYNRGYKIVIHSSAVASFNQAGHEWALGHFKDSIGAEVR
;
A
#
# COMPACT_ATOMS: atom_id res chain seq x y z
N MET A 1 17.38 13.03 5.14
CA MET A 1 15.92 13.26 5.05
C MET A 1 15.26 12.05 5.71
N LYS A 2 14.29 12.25 6.61
CA LYS A 2 13.60 11.12 7.22
C LYS A 2 12.53 10.63 6.26
N LYS A 3 12.46 9.33 6.07
CA LYS A 3 11.57 8.69 5.08
C LYS A 3 10.73 7.58 5.69
N ALA A 4 9.62 7.25 5.05
CA ALA A 4 8.78 6.11 5.38
C ALA A 4 8.51 5.26 4.15
N LEU A 5 8.29 3.96 4.35
CA LEU A 5 7.75 3.05 3.35
C LEU A 5 6.29 2.78 3.66
N LEU A 6 5.42 2.99 2.67
CA LEU A 6 4.01 2.62 2.72
C LEU A 6 3.80 1.37 1.87
N ASN A 7 3.56 0.24 2.53
CA ASN A 7 3.10 -0.99 1.89
C ASN A 7 1.57 -0.92 1.79
N VAL A 8 1.05 -0.73 0.58
CA VAL A 8 -0.37 -0.50 0.34
C VAL A 8 -1.02 -1.78 -0.16
N ASP A 9 -1.93 -2.33 0.62
CA ASP A 9 -2.87 -3.38 0.25
C ASP A 9 -2.28 -4.68 -0.35
N TYR A 10 -1.06 -5.04 -0.01
CA TYR A 10 -0.43 -6.26 -0.53
C TYR A 10 -0.87 -7.50 0.27
N THR A 11 -2.16 -7.85 0.13
CA THR A 11 -2.86 -8.90 0.88
C THR A 11 -3.19 -10.11 0.01
N ASN A 12 -3.63 -11.21 0.66
CA ASN A 12 -4.04 -12.39 -0.06
C ASN A 12 -5.24 -12.12 -0.98
N ASP A 13 -6.24 -11.37 -0.54
CA ASP A 13 -7.41 -11.05 -1.37
C ASP A 13 -7.06 -10.26 -2.63
N PHE A 14 -6.03 -9.44 -2.58
CA PHE A 14 -5.60 -8.66 -3.74
C PHE A 14 -4.51 -9.33 -4.59
N VAL A 15 -3.84 -10.40 -4.10
CA VAL A 15 -2.66 -10.95 -4.80
C VAL A 15 -2.74 -12.47 -5.01
N ALA A 16 -3.27 -13.24 -4.07
CA ALA A 16 -3.34 -14.69 -4.20
C ALA A 16 -4.20 -15.10 -5.40
N SER A 17 -3.92 -16.26 -5.99
CA SER A 17 -4.64 -16.74 -7.18
C SER A 17 -6.12 -16.97 -6.92
N ASP A 18 -6.49 -17.25 -5.68
CA ASP A 18 -7.85 -17.44 -5.18
C ASP A 18 -8.37 -16.26 -4.35
N GLY A 19 -7.64 -15.16 -4.35
CA GLY A 19 -8.04 -13.93 -3.67
C GLY A 19 -9.33 -13.32 -4.22
N ALA A 20 -10.16 -12.79 -3.34
CA ALA A 20 -11.51 -12.32 -3.69
C ALA A 20 -11.54 -11.19 -4.73
N LEU A 21 -10.50 -10.38 -4.78
CA LEU A 21 -10.34 -9.28 -5.76
C LEU A 21 -8.89 -9.24 -6.29
N THR A 22 -8.39 -10.38 -6.72
CA THR A 22 -6.99 -10.54 -7.08
C THR A 22 -6.58 -9.76 -8.33
N CYS A 23 -5.43 -9.10 -8.28
CA CYS A 23 -4.75 -8.56 -9.47
C CYS A 23 -3.91 -9.63 -10.19
N GLY A 24 -3.90 -10.88 -9.71
CA GLY A 24 -3.31 -12.05 -10.35
C GLY A 24 -1.79 -11.96 -10.50
N LYS A 25 -1.28 -12.53 -11.59
CA LYS A 25 0.18 -12.63 -11.84
C LYS A 25 0.94 -11.32 -11.73
N PRO A 26 0.46 -10.15 -12.22
CA PRO A 26 1.17 -8.89 -12.01
C PRO A 26 1.46 -8.61 -10.54
N GLY A 27 0.49 -8.82 -9.65
CA GLY A 27 0.67 -8.66 -8.21
C GLY A 27 1.64 -9.68 -7.61
N GLN A 28 1.61 -10.94 -8.09
CA GLN A 28 2.50 -12.00 -7.60
C GLN A 28 3.96 -11.78 -8.01
N TYR A 29 4.21 -11.21 -9.19
CA TYR A 29 5.56 -10.99 -9.70
C TYR A 29 6.36 -9.95 -8.92
N ILE A 30 5.70 -9.02 -8.24
CA ILE A 30 6.36 -7.97 -7.46
C ILE A 30 6.71 -8.38 -6.02
N GLU A 31 6.33 -9.60 -5.58
CA GLU A 31 6.53 -10.06 -4.20
C GLU A 31 7.98 -9.90 -3.72
N LYS A 32 8.93 -10.41 -4.51
CA LYS A 32 10.36 -10.37 -4.13
C LYS A 32 10.87 -8.94 -3.93
N GLU A 33 10.43 -8.02 -4.77
CA GLU A 33 10.84 -6.62 -4.68
C GLU A 33 10.18 -5.90 -3.49
N ILE A 34 8.90 -6.14 -3.23
CA ILE A 34 8.24 -5.60 -2.03
C ILE A 34 8.95 -6.07 -0.77
N VAL A 35 9.22 -7.37 -0.67
CA VAL A 35 9.94 -7.96 0.47
C VAL A 35 11.32 -7.34 0.62
N ARG A 36 12.12 -7.32 -0.45
CA ARG A 36 13.48 -6.75 -0.45
C ARG A 36 13.50 -5.29 0.01
N ILE A 37 12.61 -4.46 -0.55
CA ILE A 37 12.51 -3.04 -0.20
C ILE A 37 12.07 -2.89 1.27
N THR A 38 11.10 -3.68 1.72
CA THR A 38 10.63 -3.63 3.11
C THR A 38 11.76 -4.00 4.08
N GLU A 39 12.51 -5.08 3.82
CA GLU A 39 13.66 -5.48 4.63
C GLU A 39 14.78 -4.43 4.62
N GLU A 40 15.03 -3.77 3.48
CA GLU A 40 15.99 -2.65 3.38
C GLU A 40 15.59 -1.48 4.29
N PHE A 41 14.32 -1.07 4.27
CA PHE A 41 13.82 0.01 5.14
C PHE A 41 13.87 -0.36 6.61
N ILE A 42 13.56 -1.62 6.96
CA ILE A 42 13.69 -2.15 8.33
C ILE A 42 15.15 -2.06 8.79
N SER A 43 16.08 -2.54 7.97
CA SER A 43 17.52 -2.56 8.31
C SER A 43 18.11 -1.17 8.49
N ASN A 44 17.58 -0.18 7.78
CA ASN A 44 17.97 1.23 7.90
C ASN A 44 17.33 1.92 9.11
N GLY A 45 16.39 1.27 9.81
CA GLY A 45 15.65 1.87 10.92
C GLY A 45 14.63 2.93 10.47
N ASP A 46 14.22 2.90 9.20
CA ASP A 46 13.19 3.77 8.65
C ASP A 46 11.79 3.37 9.17
N PHE A 47 10.81 4.23 9.02
CA PHE A 47 9.43 3.94 9.41
C PHE A 47 8.69 3.19 8.31
N ILE A 48 8.04 2.08 8.66
CA ILE A 48 7.26 1.24 7.75
C ILE A 48 5.80 1.24 8.17
N VAL A 49 4.90 1.47 7.23
CA VAL A 49 3.46 1.41 7.41
C VAL A 49 2.88 0.35 6.49
N PHE A 50 2.19 -0.62 7.06
CA PHE A 50 1.32 -1.53 6.32
C PHE A 50 -0.08 -0.92 6.34
N ALA A 51 -0.45 -0.23 5.27
CA ALA A 51 -1.73 0.44 5.11
C ALA A 51 -2.70 -0.51 4.39
N ILE A 52 -3.53 -1.19 5.16
CA ILE A 52 -4.29 -2.34 4.70
C ILE A 52 -5.79 -2.06 4.77
N ASP A 53 -6.44 -2.31 3.67
CA ASP A 53 -7.88 -2.14 3.52
C ASP A 53 -8.66 -3.00 4.52
N LEU A 54 -9.71 -2.42 5.09
CA LEU A 54 -10.58 -3.07 6.06
C LEU A 54 -12.03 -2.89 5.65
N HIS A 55 -12.69 -4.01 5.32
CA HIS A 55 -14.12 -4.06 5.10
C HIS A 55 -14.83 -4.85 6.20
N LYS A 56 -16.10 -4.51 6.42
CA LYS A 56 -17.00 -5.28 7.30
C LYS A 56 -18.06 -5.97 6.47
N GLU A 57 -18.36 -7.19 6.83
CA GLU A 57 -19.43 -7.92 6.18
C GLU A 57 -20.76 -7.17 6.33
N GLY A 58 -21.47 -6.99 5.21
CA GLY A 58 -22.77 -6.32 5.19
C GLY A 58 -22.74 -4.80 5.34
N ASP A 59 -21.58 -4.14 5.24
CA ASP A 59 -21.50 -2.66 5.25
C ASP A 59 -22.01 -2.09 3.93
N GLU A 60 -23.28 -1.70 3.90
CA GLU A 60 -23.92 -1.09 2.73
C GLU A 60 -23.49 0.37 2.49
N LEU A 61 -22.83 1.00 3.47
CA LEU A 61 -22.41 2.40 3.39
C LEU A 61 -21.01 2.57 2.83
N HIS A 62 -20.22 1.48 2.80
CA HIS A 62 -18.89 1.54 2.21
C HIS A 62 -19.00 1.76 0.69
N PRO A 63 -18.26 2.74 0.11
CA PRO A 63 -18.42 3.09 -1.31
C PRO A 63 -18.09 1.92 -2.26
N GLU A 64 -17.21 1.03 -1.89
CA GLU A 64 -16.79 -0.11 -2.71
C GLU A 64 -17.78 -1.28 -2.72
N THR A 65 -18.70 -1.34 -1.76
CA THR A 65 -19.70 -2.42 -1.67
C THR A 65 -20.54 -2.59 -2.95
N LYS A 66 -20.72 -1.48 -3.70
CA LYS A 66 -21.46 -1.51 -4.98
C LYS A 66 -20.58 -1.71 -6.21
N LEU A 67 -19.25 -1.72 -6.03
CA LEU A 67 -18.28 -1.75 -7.12
C LEU A 67 -17.59 -3.10 -7.23
N PHE A 68 -17.35 -3.77 -6.10
CA PHE A 68 -16.52 -4.96 -6.02
C PHE A 68 -17.17 -6.04 -5.14
N PRO A 69 -16.80 -7.32 -5.31
CA PRO A 69 -17.17 -8.37 -4.37
C PRO A 69 -16.56 -8.08 -2.99
N PRO A 70 -17.12 -8.66 -1.91
CA PRO A 70 -16.52 -8.56 -0.57
C PRO A 70 -15.06 -9.03 -0.58
N HIS A 71 -14.17 -8.23 -0.04
CA HIS A 71 -12.73 -8.48 0.03
C HIS A 71 -12.15 -7.83 1.27
N ASN A 72 -10.97 -8.24 1.70
CA ASN A 72 -10.28 -7.76 2.89
C ASN A 72 -11.22 -7.60 4.11
N LEU A 73 -12.11 -8.58 4.28
CA LEU A 73 -13.04 -8.60 5.39
C LEU A 73 -12.30 -8.75 6.72
N GLU A 74 -12.79 -8.05 7.74
CA GLU A 74 -12.28 -8.13 9.12
C GLU A 74 -12.17 -9.59 9.57
N ASP A 75 -11.10 -9.95 10.25
CA ASP A 75 -10.82 -11.27 10.81
C ASP A 75 -10.74 -12.44 9.79
N THR A 76 -10.53 -12.15 8.50
CA THR A 76 -10.34 -13.19 7.48
C THR A 76 -8.89 -13.36 7.05
N SER A 77 -8.55 -14.53 6.52
CA SER A 77 -7.24 -14.81 5.94
C SER A 77 -6.96 -13.99 4.67
N GLY A 78 -8.00 -13.48 4.00
CA GLY A 78 -7.89 -12.60 2.85
C GLY A 78 -7.12 -11.31 3.17
N ARG A 79 -7.23 -10.83 4.40
CA ARG A 79 -6.54 -9.62 4.91
C ARG A 79 -5.10 -9.85 5.36
N LEU A 80 -4.63 -11.06 5.46
CA LEU A 80 -3.23 -11.32 5.75
C LEU A 80 -2.35 -10.86 4.58
N LEU A 81 -1.14 -10.41 4.87
CA LEU A 81 -0.19 -10.03 3.83
C LEU A 81 0.16 -11.24 2.96
N TYR A 82 0.36 -11.01 1.68
CA TYR A 82 0.67 -12.07 0.74
C TYR A 82 2.12 -12.54 0.88
N GLY A 83 2.31 -13.86 0.82
CA GLY A 83 3.61 -14.53 0.71
C GLY A 83 4.59 -14.21 1.83
N ASP A 84 5.84 -14.03 1.46
CA ASP A 84 6.95 -13.77 2.40
C ASP A 84 6.82 -12.42 3.14
N LEU A 85 6.01 -11.48 2.63
CA LEU A 85 5.79 -10.21 3.32
C LEU A 85 5.10 -10.42 4.68
N GLN A 86 4.22 -11.44 4.79
CA GLN A 86 3.60 -11.81 6.07
C GLN A 86 4.65 -12.29 7.08
N ARG A 87 5.63 -13.07 6.65
CA ARG A 87 6.75 -13.50 7.51
C ARG A 87 7.54 -12.29 8.01
N VAL A 88 7.92 -11.38 7.11
CA VAL A 88 8.64 -10.15 7.47
C VAL A 88 7.87 -9.33 8.51
N PHE A 89 6.57 -9.14 8.30
CA PHE A 89 5.74 -8.43 9.26
C PHE A 89 5.70 -9.13 10.63
N ASN A 90 5.50 -10.46 10.66
CA ASN A 90 5.44 -11.22 11.91
C ASN A 90 6.74 -11.13 12.73
N GLU A 91 7.90 -11.12 12.07
CA GLU A 91 9.20 -10.96 12.71
C GLU A 91 9.42 -9.55 13.29
N GLN A 92 8.65 -8.57 12.81
CA GLN A 92 8.82 -7.15 13.14
C GLN A 92 7.69 -6.56 13.99
N GLN A 93 6.73 -7.35 14.47
CA GLN A 93 5.55 -6.86 15.21
C GLN A 93 5.88 -6.05 16.48
N THR A 94 7.04 -6.29 17.09
CA THR A 94 7.50 -5.56 18.29
C THR A 94 8.38 -4.35 17.94
N ASN A 95 8.70 -4.13 16.67
CA ASN A 95 9.52 -3.01 16.23
C ASN A 95 8.67 -1.73 16.19
N SER A 96 9.02 -0.72 17.00
CA SER A 96 8.30 0.56 17.09
C SER A 96 8.29 1.37 15.80
N ASN A 97 9.15 1.01 14.82
CA ASN A 97 9.19 1.63 13.51
C ASN A 97 8.32 0.88 12.49
N VAL A 98 7.63 -0.19 12.89
CA VAL A 98 6.69 -0.93 12.03
C VAL A 98 5.27 -0.71 12.55
N TYR A 99 4.39 -0.27 11.66
CA TYR A 99 3.03 0.13 12.01
C TYR A 99 2.03 -0.52 11.07
N TRP A 100 1.10 -1.28 11.63
CA TRP A 100 -0.08 -1.75 10.92
C TRP A 100 -1.19 -0.71 11.04
N MET A 101 -1.79 -0.34 9.91
CA MET A 101 -2.83 0.67 9.86
C MET A 101 -3.99 0.18 9.00
N ASP A 102 -5.17 0.14 9.59
CA ASP A 102 -6.40 -0.13 8.87
C ASP A 102 -6.87 1.13 8.13
N LYS A 103 -7.23 0.96 6.87
CA LYS A 103 -7.85 2.02 6.07
C LYS A 103 -9.18 1.53 5.50
N THR A 104 -10.11 2.44 5.22
CA THR A 104 -11.44 2.14 4.68
C THR A 104 -11.72 2.95 3.41
N ARG A 105 -10.69 3.46 2.77
CA ARG A 105 -10.73 4.22 1.50
C ARG A 105 -9.48 3.90 0.72
N TYR A 106 -9.48 4.18 -0.57
CA TYR A 106 -8.30 3.93 -1.43
C TYR A 106 -7.03 4.58 -0.89
N SER A 107 -7.13 5.87 -0.55
CA SER A 107 -5.98 6.58 0.01
C SER A 107 -5.67 6.14 1.45
N ALA A 108 -4.40 5.85 1.71
CA ALA A 108 -3.90 5.58 3.06
C ALA A 108 -4.02 6.80 4.01
N PHE A 109 -4.24 8.01 3.49
CA PHE A 109 -4.44 9.21 4.31
C PHE A 109 -5.90 9.48 4.66
N ALA A 110 -6.85 8.87 3.93
CA ALA A 110 -8.25 9.21 4.06
C ALA A 110 -8.88 8.57 5.32
N GLY A 111 -9.15 9.38 6.33
CA GLY A 111 -9.80 8.96 7.57
C GLY A 111 -8.91 8.13 8.51
N THR A 112 -7.59 8.18 8.32
CA THR A 112 -6.59 7.47 9.12
C THR A 112 -5.73 8.43 9.94
N ASP A 113 -4.89 7.89 10.82
CA ASP A 113 -3.90 8.66 11.57
C ASP A 113 -2.53 8.75 10.86
N LEU A 114 -2.42 8.32 9.60
CA LEU A 114 -1.14 8.25 8.88
C LEU A 114 -0.36 9.58 8.93
N GLU A 115 -1.02 10.70 8.62
CA GLU A 115 -0.36 11.99 8.62
C GLU A 115 0.20 12.36 9.99
N ILE A 116 -0.53 12.06 11.08
CA ILE A 116 -0.07 12.27 12.44
C ILE A 116 1.20 11.45 12.69
N LYS A 117 1.18 10.16 12.33
CA LYS A 117 2.33 9.24 12.49
C LYS A 117 3.57 9.67 11.71
N LEU A 118 3.38 10.20 10.51
CA LEU A 118 4.48 10.72 9.71
C LEU A 118 5.04 12.03 10.28
N ARG A 119 4.17 12.98 10.66
CA ARG A 119 4.57 14.30 11.18
C ARG A 119 5.28 14.20 12.53
N GLU A 120 4.79 13.38 13.46
CA GLU A 120 5.42 13.21 14.78
C GLU A 120 6.84 12.64 14.69
N ARG A 121 7.16 11.91 13.60
CA ARG A 121 8.50 11.39 13.30
C ARG A 121 9.36 12.32 12.47
N GLY A 122 8.81 13.46 12.03
CA GLY A 122 9.49 14.40 11.15
C GLY A 122 9.78 13.82 9.75
N ILE A 123 8.94 12.91 9.27
CA ILE A 123 9.05 12.32 7.94
C ILE A 123 8.62 13.34 6.90
N THR A 124 9.41 13.48 5.84
CA THR A 124 9.19 14.43 4.74
C THR A 124 9.20 13.75 3.37
N GLU A 125 9.59 12.47 3.31
CA GLU A 125 9.62 11.67 2.09
C GLU A 125 8.88 10.35 2.32
N VAL A 126 7.98 9.99 1.41
CA VAL A 126 7.25 8.73 1.44
C VAL A 126 7.58 7.90 0.20
N HIS A 127 7.93 6.64 0.43
CA HIS A 127 8.10 5.62 -0.59
C HIS A 127 6.86 4.76 -0.61
N ILE A 128 6.34 4.43 -1.79
CA ILE A 128 5.08 3.69 -1.91
C ILE A 128 5.32 2.44 -2.75
N VAL A 129 4.83 1.31 -2.22
CA VAL A 129 4.79 -0.01 -2.86
C VAL A 129 3.42 -0.64 -2.65
N GLY A 130 3.06 -1.65 -3.44
CA GLY A 130 1.82 -2.42 -3.26
C GLY A 130 0.87 -2.36 -4.45
N VAL A 131 -0.42 -2.52 -4.20
CA VAL A 131 -1.47 -2.67 -5.21
C VAL A 131 -2.74 -1.88 -4.84
N CYS A 132 -3.62 -1.48 -5.81
CA CYS A 132 -3.28 -1.44 -7.24
C CYS A 132 -2.67 -0.09 -7.58
N THR A 133 -1.74 -0.08 -8.54
CA THR A 133 -0.99 1.14 -8.93
C THR A 133 -1.91 2.30 -9.28
N ASP A 134 -2.99 2.05 -10.01
CA ASP A 134 -3.95 3.03 -10.52
C ASP A 134 -5.17 3.26 -9.59
N ILE A 135 -5.18 2.63 -8.41
CA ILE A 135 -6.25 2.77 -7.41
C ILE A 135 -5.64 3.23 -6.06
N CYS A 136 -5.38 2.30 -5.13
CA CYS A 136 -4.96 2.66 -3.78
C CYS A 136 -3.59 3.37 -3.75
N VAL A 137 -2.63 2.91 -4.56
CA VAL A 137 -1.32 3.56 -4.69
C VAL A 137 -1.47 4.97 -5.27
N LEU A 138 -2.26 5.13 -6.35
CA LEU A 138 -2.52 6.43 -6.97
C LEU A 138 -3.13 7.42 -5.98
N HIS A 139 -4.23 7.04 -5.33
CA HIS A 139 -4.93 7.94 -4.40
C HIS A 139 -4.05 8.30 -3.19
N THR A 140 -3.24 7.35 -2.70
CA THR A 140 -2.28 7.61 -1.63
C THR A 140 -1.19 8.59 -2.08
N ALA A 141 -0.66 8.44 -3.29
CA ALA A 141 0.36 9.34 -3.83
C ALA A 141 -0.17 10.76 -4.06
N VAL A 142 -1.40 10.89 -4.60
CA VAL A 142 -2.06 12.21 -4.77
C VAL A 142 -2.28 12.88 -3.42
N ASP A 143 -2.73 12.15 -2.42
CA ASP A 143 -2.91 12.69 -1.08
C ASP A 143 -1.61 13.07 -0.40
N ALA A 144 -0.52 12.32 -0.63
CA ALA A 144 0.82 12.67 -0.17
C ALA A 144 1.32 13.98 -0.82
N TYR A 145 1.09 14.13 -2.15
CA TYR A 145 1.40 15.35 -2.90
C TYR A 145 0.69 16.57 -2.31
N ASN A 146 -0.62 16.47 -2.09
CA ASN A 146 -1.44 17.57 -1.54
C ASN A 146 -1.00 17.98 -0.12
N ARG A 147 -0.31 17.10 0.61
CA ARG A 147 0.22 17.33 1.96
C ARG A 147 1.70 17.76 1.97
N GLY A 148 2.31 17.92 0.78
CA GLY A 148 3.67 18.42 0.62
C GLY A 148 4.77 17.40 0.93
N TYR A 149 4.48 16.09 0.86
CA TYR A 149 5.52 15.06 0.95
C TYR A 149 6.27 14.93 -0.38
N LYS A 150 7.58 14.68 -0.29
CA LYS A 150 8.32 14.13 -1.41
C LYS A 150 7.91 12.67 -1.60
N ILE A 151 7.69 12.25 -2.84
CA ILE A 151 7.12 10.94 -3.16
C ILE A 151 8.09 10.15 -4.02
N VAL A 152 8.29 8.90 -3.66
CA VAL A 152 9.04 7.91 -4.45
C VAL A 152 8.16 6.70 -4.69
N ILE A 153 7.91 6.36 -5.95
CA ILE A 153 7.21 5.16 -6.36
C ILE A 153 8.23 4.13 -6.83
N HIS A 154 8.21 2.94 -6.26
CA HIS A 154 9.05 1.83 -6.71
C HIS A 154 8.30 1.06 -7.80
N SER A 155 8.61 1.35 -9.07
CA SER A 155 7.88 0.79 -10.23
C SER A 155 7.93 -0.73 -10.30
N SER A 156 9.02 -1.33 -9.84
CA SER A 156 9.18 -2.78 -9.73
C SER A 156 8.42 -3.44 -8.56
N ALA A 157 7.83 -2.62 -7.69
CA ALA A 157 7.13 -3.05 -6.48
C ALA A 157 5.69 -2.49 -6.40
N VAL A 158 5.12 -2.06 -7.53
CA VAL A 158 3.71 -1.72 -7.67
C VAL A 158 3.12 -2.46 -8.87
N ALA A 159 1.87 -2.89 -8.78
CA ALA A 159 1.19 -3.61 -9.84
C ALA A 159 -0.31 -3.32 -9.85
N SER A 160 -0.97 -3.64 -10.96
CA SER A 160 -2.43 -3.60 -11.10
C SER A 160 -2.91 -4.74 -11.99
N PHE A 161 -4.19 -5.12 -11.86
CA PHE A 161 -4.86 -6.01 -12.81
C PHE A 161 -5.13 -5.32 -14.16
N ASN A 162 -5.10 -3.98 -14.19
CA ASN A 162 -5.31 -3.16 -15.38
C ASN A 162 -3.96 -2.61 -15.87
N GLN A 163 -3.39 -3.24 -16.89
CA GLN A 163 -2.07 -2.83 -17.43
C GLN A 163 -2.07 -1.38 -17.96
N ALA A 164 -3.12 -0.98 -18.65
CA ALA A 164 -3.21 0.39 -19.18
C ALA A 164 -3.32 1.42 -18.05
N GLY A 165 -4.08 1.10 -17.00
CA GLY A 165 -4.17 1.93 -15.78
C GLY A 165 -2.84 2.02 -15.05
N HIS A 166 -2.11 0.91 -14.93
CA HIS A 166 -0.77 0.87 -14.33
C HIS A 166 0.21 1.80 -15.06
N GLU A 167 0.30 1.68 -16.38
CA GLU A 167 1.21 2.50 -17.21
C GLU A 167 0.83 3.98 -17.14
N TRP A 168 -0.46 4.28 -17.24
CA TRP A 168 -0.96 5.65 -17.10
C TRP A 168 -0.61 6.24 -15.73
N ALA A 169 -0.81 5.48 -14.64
CA ALA A 169 -0.53 5.95 -13.29
C ALA A 169 0.97 6.22 -13.08
N LEU A 170 1.86 5.36 -13.60
CA LEU A 170 3.31 5.60 -13.55
C LEU A 170 3.71 6.91 -14.25
N GLY A 171 3.12 7.20 -15.42
CA GLY A 171 3.28 8.48 -16.10
C GLY A 171 2.73 9.65 -15.28
N HIS A 172 1.51 9.51 -14.75
CA HIS A 172 0.86 10.53 -13.92
C HIS A 172 1.68 10.88 -12.66
N PHE A 173 2.25 9.90 -11.98
CA PHE A 173 3.12 10.14 -10.82
C PHE A 173 4.29 11.06 -11.18
N LYS A 174 4.94 10.78 -12.28
CA LYS A 174 6.10 11.55 -12.75
C LYS A 174 5.72 12.93 -13.25
N ASP A 175 4.76 13.00 -14.17
CA ASP A 175 4.50 14.18 -14.98
C ASP A 175 3.53 15.17 -14.30
N SER A 176 2.63 14.67 -13.42
CA SER A 176 1.59 15.50 -12.80
C SER A 176 1.85 15.83 -11.34
N ILE A 177 2.40 14.89 -10.55
CA ILE A 177 2.66 15.13 -9.12
C ILE A 177 4.16 15.16 -8.79
N GLY A 178 5.05 15.10 -9.79
CA GLY A 178 6.49 15.25 -9.61
C GLY A 178 7.12 14.17 -8.73
N ALA A 179 6.52 12.98 -8.65
CA ALA A 179 7.09 11.87 -7.92
C ALA A 179 8.31 11.29 -8.64
N GLU A 180 9.29 10.85 -7.86
CA GLU A 180 10.37 10.04 -8.40
C GLU A 180 9.84 8.62 -8.64
N VAL A 181 9.93 8.11 -9.88
CA VAL A 181 9.57 6.74 -10.25
C VAL A 181 10.86 5.99 -10.53
N ARG A 182 11.15 4.97 -9.71
CA ARG A 182 12.38 4.15 -9.77
C ARG A 182 12.12 2.77 -10.33
#